data_fa599e8546132b854b1012b76125966b
#
_entry.id   fa599e8546132b854b1012b76125966b
#
_cell.length_a   1.000
_cell.length_b   1.000
_cell.length_c   1.000
_cell.angle_alpha   90.00
_cell.angle_beta   90.00
_cell.angle_gamma   90.00
#
_symmetry.space_group_name_H-M   'P 1'
#
loop_
_entity.id
_entity.type
_entity.pdbx_description
1 polymer ?
#
loop_
_entity_poly.entity_id
_entity_poly.type
_entity_poly.pdbx_seq_one_letter_code
_entity_poly.pdbx_strand_id
1 'polypeptide(L)'
;MASDPDNRSHVTNNQSNATRRGVSRRQYIAGAGAAGVAAFAGCSGGDGGDGSDGGSMGGDGTTTINIITWEEYAEMQENIESTLDGVELNITPSTSSTEMFSQWSSGQDEQYDIAVPNNNLVPRFMDADLVAPVNNDVVNNFGSMYDRFQSFVDNQFTESGNAYGVPIRFGWYGYSYDSRSVPDHEPSYDILFEDDYVDADLDGEIIMYDEAAKSIPAAALYLGMDDAMSGARMTFTEDQLSEIQELLIQQKPRLQGYIAPDPTFIQEFRQANFLVGHSGRNETVQMRSEGDDWVEFVAPREGALAWYETAVVSAASDNKETAWEVINEFITPQNGAALAEAGFSPSTNPNVADKLTEEQNELYGRIDPSRLEGMYSLKDIASDVEEAYVSTWEEVKAA
;
A
#
# COMPACT_ATOMS: atom_id res chain seq x y z
N MET A 1 40.60 14.12 68.28
CA MET A 1 41.67 13.49 67.53
C MET A 1 41.17 13.29 66.11
N ALA A 2 41.48 14.26 65.25
CA ALA A 2 42.56 14.27 64.26
C ALA A 2 42.38 13.09 63.27
N SER A 3 42.16 13.23 61.95
CA SER A 3 42.68 14.17 60.95
C SER A 3 41.90 14.02 59.65
N ASP A 4 41.64 15.14 58.99
CA ASP A 4 41.53 15.36 57.57
C ASP A 4 42.85 15.01 56.85
N PRO A 5 42.98 14.80 55.50
CA PRO A 5 42.57 15.77 54.48
C PRO A 5 42.15 15.24 53.07
N ASP A 6 41.45 16.10 52.39
CA ASP A 6 41.54 16.46 50.94
C ASP A 6 41.89 15.38 49.88
N ASN A 7 40.98 15.21 48.95
CA ASN A 7 41.36 15.17 47.52
C ASN A 7 40.23 15.67 46.61
N ARG A 8 40.34 16.89 46.11
CA ARG A 8 39.54 17.46 45.04
C ARG A 8 40.09 16.98 43.69
N SER A 9 39.33 16.22 42.97
CA SER A 9 39.58 16.03 41.53
C SER A 9 38.50 16.73 40.71
N HIS A 10 38.95 17.69 39.89
CA HIS A 10 38.21 18.43 38.93
C HIS A 10 37.55 17.52 37.89
N VAL A 11 36.21 17.57 37.75
CA VAL A 11 35.51 17.03 36.60
C VAL A 11 35.32 18.19 35.61
N THR A 12 36.11 18.17 34.56
CA THR A 12 35.93 19.05 33.38
C THR A 12 34.73 18.59 32.59
N ASN A 13 33.75 19.49 32.50
CA ASN A 13 32.54 19.37 31.69
C ASN A 13 32.93 19.52 30.22
N ASN A 14 32.88 18.43 29.45
CA ASN A 14 33.10 18.45 28.02
C ASN A 14 31.73 18.28 27.31
N GLN A 15 31.07 19.40 27.00
CA GLN A 15 29.91 19.43 26.14
C GLN A 15 30.38 19.15 24.72
N SER A 16 30.20 17.94 24.23
CA SER A 16 30.32 17.62 22.81
C SER A 16 29.01 17.92 22.10
N ASN A 17 29.00 19.01 21.31
CA ASN A 17 28.00 19.28 20.30
C ASN A 17 27.95 18.11 19.29
N ALA A 18 26.93 17.25 19.38
CA ALA A 18 26.63 16.30 18.35
C ALA A 18 25.88 17.02 17.22
N THR A 19 26.60 17.44 16.21
CA THR A 19 26.06 17.82 14.90
C THR A 19 25.42 16.58 14.29
N ARG A 20 24.10 16.64 14.07
CA ARG A 20 23.36 15.66 13.25
C ARG A 20 23.97 15.68 11.84
N ARG A 21 24.73 14.64 11.50
CA ARG A 21 25.17 14.40 10.13
C ARG A 21 24.05 13.59 9.45
N GLY A 22 23.38 14.21 8.50
CA GLY A 22 22.50 13.50 7.58
C GLY A 22 23.27 12.37 6.90
N VAL A 23 22.68 11.19 6.83
CA VAL A 23 23.24 10.00 6.16
C VAL A 23 23.09 10.23 4.67
N SER A 24 24.21 10.31 3.95
CA SER A 24 24.20 10.55 2.50
C SER A 24 23.80 9.26 1.74
N ARG A 25 23.18 9.40 0.55
CA ARG A 25 22.80 8.34 -0.41
C ARG A 25 23.78 7.14 -0.48
N ARG A 26 25.06 7.37 -0.27
CA ARG A 26 26.11 6.34 -0.34
C ARG A 26 26.18 5.37 0.84
N GLN A 27 25.52 5.65 1.95
CA GLN A 27 25.58 4.82 3.16
C GLN A 27 24.44 3.80 3.24
N TYR A 28 23.32 4.03 2.51
CA TYR A 28 22.19 3.10 2.47
C TYR A 28 22.45 1.84 1.61
N ILE A 29 23.39 1.90 0.67
CA ILE A 29 23.68 0.82 -0.30
C ILE A 29 24.55 -0.30 0.28
N ALA A 30 25.11 -0.13 1.47
CA ALA A 30 26.10 -1.09 2.03
C ALA A 30 25.48 -2.26 2.83
N GLY A 31 24.18 -2.31 3.02
CA GLY A 31 23.53 -3.28 3.92
C GLY A 31 22.73 -4.41 3.28
N ALA A 32 22.46 -4.39 1.97
CA ALA A 32 21.61 -5.39 1.35
C ALA A 32 22.23 -5.94 0.05
N GLY A 33 23.16 -6.85 0.18
CA GLY A 33 23.78 -7.45 -1.00
C GLY A 33 24.56 -8.72 -0.75
N ALA A 34 23.92 -9.87 -0.68
CA ALA A 34 24.54 -11.15 -0.98
C ALA A 34 23.51 -12.22 -1.33
N ALA A 35 23.06 -12.28 -2.59
CA ALA A 35 22.61 -13.54 -3.21
C ALA A 35 22.62 -13.39 -4.74
N GLY A 36 23.60 -13.95 -5.36
CA GLY A 36 23.68 -14.68 -6.61
C GLY A 36 23.15 -14.07 -7.91
N VAL A 37 24.04 -13.48 -8.72
CA VAL A 37 23.79 -13.27 -10.16
C VAL A 37 24.72 -14.16 -10.97
N ALA A 38 24.15 -15.09 -11.74
CA ALA A 38 24.86 -15.85 -12.76
C ALA A 38 24.95 -15.02 -14.05
N ALA A 39 26.17 -14.77 -14.48
CA ALA A 39 26.50 -14.01 -15.68
C ALA A 39 26.23 -14.81 -16.96
N PHE A 40 25.58 -14.19 -17.94
CA PHE A 40 25.75 -14.57 -19.36
C PHE A 40 26.58 -13.52 -20.10
N ALA A 41 27.76 -13.92 -20.46
CA ALA A 41 28.65 -13.16 -21.32
C ALA A 41 28.36 -13.53 -22.79
N GLY A 42 28.07 -12.55 -23.61
CA GLY A 42 28.01 -12.66 -25.06
C GLY A 42 28.74 -11.48 -25.69
N CYS A 43 29.95 -11.73 -26.19
CA CYS A 43 30.73 -10.78 -26.95
C CYS A 43 30.24 -10.69 -28.38
N SER A 44 30.20 -9.47 -28.95
CA SER A 44 30.58 -9.25 -30.35
C SER A 44 30.98 -7.78 -30.53
N GLY A 45 32.17 -7.58 -31.02
CA GLY A 45 32.80 -6.28 -31.19
C GLY A 45 32.49 -5.61 -32.52
N GLY A 46 32.91 -4.33 -32.64
CA GLY A 46 32.92 -3.54 -33.88
C GLY A 46 33.05 -2.04 -33.64
N ASP A 47 34.28 -1.59 -33.57
CA ASP A 47 34.90 -0.40 -34.16
C ASP A 47 34.18 0.99 -34.17
N GLY A 48 34.87 1.89 -33.55
CA GLY A 48 35.26 3.30 -33.81
C GLY A 48 34.30 4.31 -34.42
N GLY A 49 34.06 5.40 -33.68
CA GLY A 49 33.50 6.63 -34.20
C GLY A 49 33.28 7.68 -33.13
N ASP A 50 34.26 8.59 -33.01
CA ASP A 50 34.20 9.85 -32.26
C ASP A 50 33.06 10.77 -32.76
N GLY A 51 32.31 11.42 -31.85
CA GLY A 51 31.32 12.43 -32.24
C GLY A 51 30.40 12.80 -31.09
N SER A 52 30.74 13.88 -30.48
CA SER A 52 29.95 14.65 -29.48
C SER A 52 28.53 14.97 -29.93
N ASP A 53 27.74 15.25 -28.95
CA ASP A 53 26.49 16.03 -28.94
C ASP A 53 25.18 15.37 -29.34
N GLY A 54 24.21 15.63 -28.52
CA GLY A 54 22.85 15.74 -28.92
C GLY A 54 21.93 14.71 -28.30
N GLY A 55 21.15 15.21 -27.39
CA GLY A 55 19.91 14.56 -26.98
C GLY A 55 19.21 13.97 -28.20
N SER A 56 18.88 12.69 -28.11
CA SER A 56 18.09 12.01 -29.11
C SER A 56 16.67 12.59 -29.05
N MET A 57 16.44 13.64 -29.83
CA MET A 57 15.09 13.90 -30.32
C MET A 57 14.76 12.73 -31.25
N GLY A 58 13.99 11.76 -30.76
CA GLY A 58 13.33 10.78 -31.60
C GLY A 58 12.43 11.55 -32.57
N GLY A 59 12.61 11.29 -33.87
CA GLY A 59 12.05 12.13 -34.94
C GLY A 59 10.56 11.95 -35.20
N ASP A 60 9.69 11.89 -34.18
CA ASP A 60 8.23 11.85 -34.35
C ASP A 60 7.46 12.65 -33.30
N GLY A 61 8.11 13.35 -32.40
CA GLY A 61 7.42 14.19 -31.40
C GLY A 61 6.69 13.40 -30.31
N THR A 62 6.90 12.09 -30.22
CA THR A 62 6.26 11.21 -29.23
C THR A 62 7.09 11.16 -27.92
N THR A 63 6.43 11.36 -26.78
CA THR A 63 7.02 11.20 -25.44
C THR A 63 6.61 9.86 -24.88
N THR A 64 7.57 9.00 -24.54
CA THR A 64 7.31 7.72 -23.86
C THR A 64 7.33 7.94 -22.37
N ILE A 65 6.26 7.56 -21.66
CA ILE A 65 6.14 7.56 -20.21
C ILE A 65 6.29 6.14 -19.70
N ASN A 66 7.34 5.90 -18.92
CA ASN A 66 7.65 4.60 -18.33
C ASN A 66 6.99 4.49 -16.94
N ILE A 67 6.15 3.46 -16.75
CA ILE A 67 5.33 3.27 -15.58
C ILE A 67 5.63 1.92 -14.96
N ILE A 68 5.91 1.87 -13.66
CA ILE A 68 5.92 0.64 -12.87
C ILE A 68 4.66 0.60 -12.00
N THR A 69 3.80 -0.40 -12.21
CA THR A 69 2.49 -0.45 -11.58
C THR A 69 1.91 -1.87 -11.56
N TRP A 70 0.66 -2.01 -11.18
CA TRP A 70 -0.10 -3.26 -11.18
C TRP A 70 -0.57 -3.62 -12.59
N GLU A 71 -0.82 -4.89 -12.84
CA GLU A 71 -1.18 -5.42 -14.16
C GLU A 71 -2.44 -4.75 -14.74
N GLU A 72 -3.42 -4.46 -13.91
CA GLU A 72 -4.73 -3.92 -14.31
C GLU A 72 -4.64 -2.52 -14.94
N TYR A 73 -3.56 -1.78 -14.70
CA TYR A 73 -3.37 -0.44 -15.27
C TYR A 73 -3.20 -0.47 -16.80
N ALA A 74 -2.85 -1.62 -17.38
CA ALA A 74 -2.79 -1.79 -18.82
C ALA A 74 -4.14 -1.57 -19.52
N GLU A 75 -5.26 -1.77 -18.82
CA GLU A 75 -6.61 -1.56 -19.36
C GLU A 75 -6.91 -0.09 -19.68
N MET A 76 -6.14 0.85 -19.15
CA MET A 76 -6.28 2.28 -19.42
C MET A 76 -5.40 2.78 -20.58
N GLN A 77 -4.41 1.99 -20.99
CA GLN A 77 -3.35 2.43 -21.90
C GLN A 77 -3.88 3.01 -23.20
N GLU A 78 -4.72 2.26 -23.95
CA GLU A 78 -5.24 2.69 -25.25
C GLU A 78 -6.04 3.99 -25.14
N ASN A 79 -6.86 4.13 -24.10
CA ASN A 79 -7.66 5.33 -23.90
C ASN A 79 -6.81 6.55 -23.58
N ILE A 80 -5.76 6.40 -22.75
CA ILE A 80 -4.86 7.50 -22.39
C ILE A 80 -4.04 7.94 -23.61
N GLU A 81 -3.44 7.02 -24.34
CA GLU A 81 -2.67 7.31 -25.56
C GLU A 81 -3.54 7.96 -26.66
N SER A 82 -4.84 7.63 -26.71
CA SER A 82 -5.78 8.29 -27.65
C SER A 82 -6.20 9.68 -27.19
N THR A 83 -6.09 10.00 -25.90
CA THR A 83 -6.49 11.28 -25.31
C THR A 83 -5.33 12.27 -25.29
N LEU A 84 -4.11 11.80 -25.03
CA LEU A 84 -2.89 12.61 -24.93
C LEU A 84 -2.08 12.50 -26.23
N ASP A 85 -2.22 13.50 -27.08
CA ASP A 85 -1.52 13.53 -28.38
C ASP A 85 0.02 13.44 -28.20
N GLY A 86 0.63 12.46 -28.87
CA GLY A 86 2.08 12.27 -28.84
C GLY A 86 2.61 11.66 -27.54
N VAL A 87 1.79 11.00 -26.75
CA VAL A 87 2.18 10.22 -25.57
C VAL A 87 2.07 8.74 -25.87
N GLU A 88 3.07 7.97 -25.49
CA GLU A 88 3.11 6.51 -25.52
C GLU A 88 3.42 5.99 -24.10
N LEU A 89 2.68 4.99 -23.62
CA LEU A 89 2.87 4.41 -22.30
C LEU A 89 3.64 3.09 -22.39
N ASN A 90 4.68 2.98 -21.58
CA ASN A 90 5.42 1.73 -21.39
C ASN A 90 5.16 1.21 -19.98
N ILE A 91 4.18 0.31 -19.83
CA ILE A 91 3.72 -0.21 -18.53
C ILE A 91 4.51 -1.48 -18.19
N THR A 92 5.18 -1.46 -17.03
CA THR A 92 5.88 -2.60 -16.44
C THR A 92 5.10 -3.09 -15.23
N PRO A 93 4.47 -4.27 -15.29
CA PRO A 93 3.78 -4.84 -14.15
C PRO A 93 4.74 -5.17 -13.01
N SER A 94 4.33 -4.85 -11.77
CA SER A 94 5.00 -5.25 -10.54
C SER A 94 4.04 -6.05 -9.66
N THR A 95 4.58 -6.95 -8.86
CA THR A 95 3.79 -7.81 -7.96
C THR A 95 3.65 -7.25 -6.55
N SER A 96 4.39 -6.19 -6.21
CA SER A 96 4.33 -5.58 -4.89
C SER A 96 4.84 -4.13 -4.87
N SER A 97 4.29 -3.33 -3.96
CA SER A 97 4.79 -1.97 -3.69
C SER A 97 6.22 -1.95 -3.17
N THR A 98 6.62 -3.00 -2.44
CA THR A 98 8.00 -3.16 -1.95
C THR A 98 8.98 -3.35 -3.10
N GLU A 99 8.59 -4.08 -4.14
CA GLU A 99 9.39 -4.22 -5.36
C GLU A 99 9.56 -2.87 -6.06
N MET A 100 8.48 -2.10 -6.25
CA MET A 100 8.52 -0.76 -6.83
C MET A 100 9.50 0.15 -6.06
N PHE A 101 9.39 0.18 -4.72
CA PHE A 101 10.29 0.95 -3.88
C PHE A 101 11.75 0.47 -4.00
N SER A 102 11.98 -0.85 -4.00
CA SER A 102 13.33 -1.43 -4.11
C SER A 102 14.00 -1.07 -5.44
N GLN A 103 13.26 -1.11 -6.53
CA GLN A 103 13.76 -0.71 -7.84
C GLN A 103 14.15 0.77 -7.86
N TRP A 104 13.29 1.66 -7.40
CA TRP A 104 13.58 3.09 -7.39
C TRP A 104 14.72 3.44 -6.44
N SER A 105 14.73 2.90 -5.22
CA SER A 105 15.81 3.14 -4.24
C SER A 105 17.18 2.60 -4.68
N SER A 106 17.22 1.64 -5.62
CA SER A 106 18.45 1.14 -6.24
C SER A 106 18.94 1.99 -7.42
N GLY A 107 18.26 3.08 -7.76
CA GLY A 107 18.64 4.01 -8.83
C GLY A 107 17.91 3.76 -10.16
N GLN A 108 16.85 2.94 -10.17
CA GLN A 108 16.01 2.79 -11.35
C GLN A 108 14.91 3.85 -11.46
N ASP A 109 14.83 4.77 -10.49
CA ASP A 109 14.00 5.97 -10.54
C ASP A 109 14.29 6.89 -11.73
N GLU A 110 15.48 6.76 -12.35
CA GLU A 110 15.85 7.43 -13.61
C GLU A 110 15.24 6.74 -14.85
N GLN A 111 14.76 5.49 -14.72
CA GLN A 111 14.20 4.70 -15.82
C GLN A 111 12.68 4.73 -15.87
N TYR A 112 12.03 5.10 -14.76
CA TYR A 112 10.59 5.19 -14.64
C TYR A 112 10.18 6.63 -14.35
N ASP A 113 9.10 7.07 -15.01
CA ASP A 113 8.51 8.39 -14.79
C ASP A 113 7.46 8.32 -13.67
N ILE A 114 6.70 7.20 -13.60
CA ILE A 114 5.60 6.98 -12.66
C ILE A 114 5.77 5.65 -11.95
N ALA A 115 5.48 5.63 -10.64
CA ALA A 115 5.17 4.42 -9.89
C ALA A 115 3.79 4.53 -9.23
N VAL A 116 3.12 3.37 -9.04
CA VAL A 116 1.80 3.33 -8.38
C VAL A 116 1.80 2.33 -7.22
N PRO A 117 2.55 2.60 -6.15
CA PRO A 117 2.54 1.75 -4.96
C PRO A 117 1.24 1.91 -4.15
N ASN A 118 1.01 0.99 -3.22
CA ASN A 118 0.07 1.21 -2.13
C ASN A 118 0.51 2.36 -1.22
N ASN A 119 -0.45 3.05 -0.68
CA ASN A 119 -0.29 4.27 0.12
C ASN A 119 0.70 4.15 1.29
N ASN A 120 0.79 2.99 1.92
CA ASN A 120 1.72 2.78 3.04
C ASN A 120 3.20 2.88 2.65
N LEU A 121 3.56 2.68 1.39
CA LEU A 121 4.94 2.79 0.93
C LEU A 121 5.32 4.22 0.47
N VAL A 122 4.37 5.07 0.10
CA VAL A 122 4.64 6.43 -0.39
C VAL A 122 5.52 7.26 0.57
N PRO A 123 5.34 7.22 1.90
CA PRO A 123 6.23 7.93 2.82
C PRO A 123 7.70 7.47 2.73
N ARG A 124 7.98 6.21 2.35
CA ARG A 124 9.36 5.73 2.14
C ARG A 124 9.99 6.31 0.87
N PHE A 125 9.19 6.47 -0.20
CA PHE A 125 9.63 7.17 -1.40
C PHE A 125 9.94 8.65 -1.12
N MET A 126 9.14 9.30 -0.27
CA MET A 126 9.38 10.68 0.17
C MET A 126 10.65 10.80 1.03
N ASP A 127 10.84 9.94 2.03
CA ASP A 127 12.03 9.92 2.90
C ASP A 127 13.33 9.70 2.11
N ALA A 128 13.24 9.02 0.97
CA ALA A 128 14.36 8.75 0.08
C ALA A 128 14.58 9.83 -1.00
N ASP A 129 13.80 10.93 -0.98
CA ASP A 129 13.83 12.00 -1.99
C ASP A 129 13.59 11.50 -3.44
N LEU A 130 12.81 10.42 -3.61
CA LEU A 130 12.58 9.79 -4.92
C LEU A 130 11.40 10.39 -5.69
N VAL A 131 10.55 11.19 -5.06
CA VAL A 131 9.30 11.67 -5.65
C VAL A 131 9.24 13.18 -5.80
N ALA A 132 8.62 13.62 -6.89
CA ALA A 132 8.35 15.03 -7.15
C ALA A 132 7.01 15.46 -6.51
N PRO A 133 6.88 16.72 -6.10
CA PRO A 133 5.60 17.25 -5.62
C PRO A 133 4.56 17.25 -6.74
N VAL A 134 3.29 17.01 -6.36
CA VAL A 134 2.15 17.02 -7.29
C VAL A 134 2.03 18.36 -7.98
N ASN A 135 1.90 18.37 -9.29
CA ASN A 135 1.59 19.55 -10.08
C ASN A 135 0.08 19.81 -10.10
N ASN A 136 -0.40 20.60 -9.15
CA ASN A 136 -1.83 20.90 -9.02
C ASN A 136 -2.41 21.71 -10.21
N ASP A 137 -1.58 22.35 -11.03
CA ASP A 137 -2.01 23.02 -12.25
C ASP A 137 -2.34 22.05 -13.37
N VAL A 138 -1.80 20.82 -13.31
CA VAL A 138 -2.01 19.74 -14.30
C VAL A 138 -3.01 18.72 -13.78
N VAL A 139 -2.90 18.26 -12.54
CA VAL A 139 -3.79 17.22 -11.96
C VAL A 139 -5.11 17.85 -11.51
N ASN A 140 -5.92 18.30 -12.48
CA ASN A 140 -7.18 19.00 -12.25
C ASN A 140 -8.26 18.09 -11.62
N ASN A 141 -8.21 16.79 -11.89
CA ASN A 141 -9.16 15.82 -11.35
C ASN A 141 -8.90 15.46 -9.87
N PHE A 142 -7.81 15.93 -9.28
CA PHE A 142 -7.52 15.73 -7.85
C PHE A 142 -8.67 16.20 -6.95
N GLY A 143 -9.26 17.37 -7.26
CA GLY A 143 -10.41 17.92 -6.52
C GLY A 143 -11.74 17.17 -6.76
N SER A 144 -11.79 16.19 -7.66
CA SER A 144 -12.97 15.37 -7.94
C SER A 144 -13.05 14.10 -7.08
N MET A 145 -12.01 13.78 -6.31
CA MET A 145 -11.98 12.63 -5.42
C MET A 145 -12.86 12.83 -4.20
N TYR A 146 -13.29 11.73 -3.57
CA TYR A 146 -13.93 11.80 -2.26
C TYR A 146 -13.07 12.58 -1.25
N ASP A 147 -13.68 13.45 -0.45
CA ASP A 147 -13.00 14.30 0.55
C ASP A 147 -12.11 13.50 1.51
N ARG A 148 -12.48 12.25 1.79
CA ARG A 148 -11.70 11.37 2.67
C ARG A 148 -10.29 11.10 2.12
N PHE A 149 -10.15 10.93 0.80
CA PHE A 149 -8.83 10.71 0.19
C PHE A 149 -7.98 11.97 0.17
N GLN A 150 -8.58 13.14 0.02
CA GLN A 150 -7.87 14.40 0.19
C GLN A 150 -7.31 14.53 1.62
N SER A 151 -8.13 14.16 2.62
CA SER A 151 -7.67 14.14 4.03
C SER A 151 -6.54 13.12 4.28
N PHE A 152 -6.56 11.97 3.59
CA PHE A 152 -5.48 10.98 3.69
C PHE A 152 -4.17 11.52 3.08
N VAL A 153 -4.25 12.18 1.93
CA VAL A 153 -3.10 12.84 1.30
C VAL A 153 -2.49 13.89 2.23
N ASP A 154 -3.33 14.74 2.82
CA ASP A 154 -2.89 15.77 3.77
C ASP A 154 -2.16 15.15 4.98
N ASN A 155 -2.64 14.01 5.46
CA ASN A 155 -2.07 13.34 6.63
C ASN A 155 -0.79 12.57 6.33
N GLN A 156 -0.73 11.85 5.18
CA GLN A 156 0.34 10.90 4.89
C GLN A 156 1.39 11.39 3.88
N PHE A 157 0.98 12.17 2.89
CA PHE A 157 1.81 12.49 1.72
C PHE A 157 2.05 13.98 1.54
N THR A 158 1.71 14.83 2.53
CA THR A 158 1.93 16.26 2.44
C THR A 158 3.08 16.69 3.33
N GLU A 159 4.09 17.30 2.74
CA GLU A 159 5.23 17.89 3.42
C GLU A 159 5.46 19.34 2.95
N SER A 160 5.67 20.26 3.89
CA SER A 160 5.91 21.69 3.59
C SER A 160 4.84 22.33 2.67
N GLY A 161 3.61 21.81 2.72
CA GLY A 161 2.46 22.28 1.94
C GLY A 161 2.37 21.70 0.52
N ASN A 162 3.22 20.76 0.15
CA ASN A 162 3.17 20.05 -1.12
C ASN A 162 2.69 18.61 -0.90
N ALA A 163 1.73 18.17 -1.70
CA ALA A 163 1.37 16.76 -1.80
C ALA A 163 2.37 16.02 -2.69
N TYR A 164 2.62 14.73 -2.42
CA TYR A 164 3.59 13.90 -3.16
C TYR A 164 2.98 12.65 -3.78
N GLY A 165 1.67 12.49 -3.74
CA GLY A 165 1.00 11.35 -4.33
C GLY A 165 -0.47 11.61 -4.61
N VAL A 166 -0.99 10.90 -5.61
CA VAL A 166 -2.39 11.00 -6.07
C VAL A 166 -3.06 9.64 -5.91
N PRO A 167 -4.02 9.47 -4.98
CA PRO A 167 -4.81 8.25 -4.86
C PRO A 167 -5.63 7.95 -6.11
N ILE A 168 -5.58 6.71 -6.61
CA ILE A 168 -6.22 6.32 -7.87
C ILE A 168 -7.45 5.44 -7.63
N ARG A 169 -7.26 4.26 -7.04
CA ARG A 169 -8.32 3.33 -6.64
C ARG A 169 -8.09 2.86 -5.22
N PHE A 170 -9.10 2.26 -4.60
CA PHE A 170 -9.01 1.85 -3.22
C PHE A 170 -9.85 0.61 -2.90
N GLY A 171 -9.57 0.02 -1.77
CA GLY A 171 -10.36 -1.01 -1.15
C GLY A 171 -10.15 -0.96 0.36
N TRP A 172 -10.71 -1.93 1.06
CA TRP A 172 -10.54 -2.05 2.49
C TRP A 172 -10.56 -3.49 2.94
N TYR A 173 -9.90 -3.75 4.05
CA TYR A 173 -9.87 -5.03 4.71
C TYR A 173 -10.99 -5.13 5.74
N GLY A 174 -11.51 -6.31 5.88
CA GLY A 174 -12.48 -6.74 6.83
C GLY A 174 -12.43 -8.27 6.89
N TYR A 175 -13.57 -8.92 6.78
CA TYR A 175 -13.61 -10.37 6.62
C TYR A 175 -14.69 -10.81 5.63
N SER A 176 -14.43 -11.94 4.97
CA SER A 176 -15.41 -12.62 4.15
C SER A 176 -15.86 -13.90 4.84
N TYR A 177 -17.11 -14.28 4.62
CA TYR A 177 -17.64 -15.53 5.17
C TYR A 177 -18.55 -16.27 4.18
N ASP A 178 -18.66 -17.59 4.36
CA ASP A 178 -19.56 -18.46 3.62
C ASP A 178 -20.96 -18.42 4.24
N SER A 179 -21.89 -17.66 3.64
CA SER A 179 -23.26 -17.50 4.15
C SER A 179 -24.12 -18.76 4.12
N ARG A 180 -23.64 -19.83 3.48
CA ARG A 180 -24.29 -21.14 3.49
C ARG A 180 -24.07 -21.89 4.81
N SER A 181 -22.98 -21.56 5.50
CA SER A 181 -22.52 -22.25 6.72
C SER A 181 -22.47 -21.33 7.95
N VAL A 182 -22.23 -20.05 7.74
CA VAL A 182 -22.17 -19.03 8.80
C VAL A 182 -23.42 -18.15 8.73
N PRO A 183 -24.24 -18.08 9.79
CA PRO A 183 -25.45 -17.25 9.79
C PRO A 183 -25.13 -15.75 9.79
N ASP A 184 -26.14 -14.94 9.42
CA ASP A 184 -26.07 -13.49 9.53
C ASP A 184 -25.76 -13.07 10.98
N HIS A 185 -24.90 -12.08 11.12
CA HIS A 185 -24.44 -11.60 12.44
C HIS A 185 -24.12 -10.10 12.39
N GLU A 186 -23.95 -9.49 13.55
CA GLU A 186 -23.52 -8.10 13.64
C GLU A 186 -22.08 -7.95 13.09
N PRO A 187 -21.78 -6.83 12.41
CA PRO A 187 -20.44 -6.61 11.82
C PRO A 187 -19.39 -6.34 12.89
N SER A 188 -18.55 -7.34 13.21
CA SER A 188 -17.50 -7.22 14.22
C SER A 188 -16.34 -8.16 13.95
N TYR A 189 -15.12 -7.75 14.31
CA TYR A 189 -13.97 -8.64 14.40
C TYR A 189 -14.10 -9.71 15.49
N ASP A 190 -15.14 -9.64 16.38
CA ASP A 190 -15.44 -10.70 17.34
C ASP A 190 -15.46 -12.09 16.65
N ILE A 191 -15.94 -12.18 15.40
CA ILE A 191 -15.98 -13.44 14.65
C ILE A 191 -14.60 -14.08 14.44
N LEU A 192 -13.57 -13.27 14.36
CA LEU A 192 -12.19 -13.74 14.19
C LEU A 192 -11.55 -14.15 15.53
N PHE A 193 -11.96 -13.49 16.64
CA PHE A 193 -11.25 -13.58 17.91
C PHE A 193 -12.04 -14.24 19.04
N GLU A 194 -13.38 -14.20 19.03
CA GLU A 194 -14.20 -14.73 20.10
C GLU A 194 -14.78 -16.11 19.74
N ASP A 195 -14.78 -17.00 20.72
CA ASP A 195 -15.53 -18.26 20.65
C ASP A 195 -17.03 -17.97 20.60
N ASP A 196 -17.92 -18.68 20.28
CA ASP A 196 -19.38 -18.54 20.41
C ASP A 196 -19.99 -17.22 19.89
N TYR A 197 -19.28 -16.43 19.03
CA TYR A 197 -19.83 -15.20 18.46
C TYR A 197 -20.98 -15.43 17.49
N VAL A 198 -20.94 -16.54 16.74
CA VAL A 198 -21.99 -16.98 15.81
C VAL A 198 -22.40 -18.40 16.13
N ASP A 199 -23.65 -18.78 15.75
CA ASP A 199 -24.14 -20.16 15.88
C ASP A 199 -23.57 -21.06 14.76
N ALA A 200 -22.23 -21.16 14.72
CA ALA A 200 -21.48 -22.03 13.82
C ALA A 200 -20.16 -22.46 14.50
N ASP A 201 -19.73 -23.67 14.24
CA ASP A 201 -18.41 -24.15 14.70
C ASP A 201 -17.32 -23.60 13.76
N LEU A 202 -16.52 -22.66 14.29
CA LEU A 202 -15.45 -22.00 13.55
C LEU A 202 -14.04 -22.47 13.98
N ASP A 203 -13.93 -23.50 14.81
CA ASP A 203 -12.63 -24.02 15.25
C ASP A 203 -11.89 -24.66 14.07
N GLY A 204 -10.73 -24.11 13.71
CA GLY A 204 -9.98 -24.53 12.53
C GLY A 204 -10.57 -24.08 11.18
N GLU A 205 -11.56 -23.19 11.18
CA GLU A 205 -12.28 -22.72 10.00
C GLU A 205 -12.02 -21.23 9.69
N ILE A 206 -11.06 -20.61 10.39
CA ILE A 206 -10.70 -19.19 10.21
C ILE A 206 -9.35 -19.07 9.52
N ILE A 207 -9.24 -18.16 8.56
CA ILE A 207 -7.99 -17.76 7.92
C ILE A 207 -7.63 -16.31 8.29
N MET A 208 -6.36 -16.07 8.55
CA MET A 208 -5.79 -14.71 8.62
C MET A 208 -4.81 -14.48 7.48
N TYR A 209 -4.60 -13.21 7.09
CA TYR A 209 -3.54 -12.90 6.13
C TYR A 209 -2.15 -13.18 6.72
N ASP A 210 -1.28 -13.77 5.90
CA ASP A 210 0.14 -13.96 6.21
C ASP A 210 0.95 -12.67 6.00
N GLU A 211 0.48 -11.57 6.63
CA GLU A 211 1.09 -10.26 6.49
C GLU A 211 0.88 -9.41 7.74
N ALA A 212 1.99 -9.02 8.39
CA ALA A 212 1.96 -8.19 9.60
C ALA A 212 1.16 -6.88 9.39
N ALA A 213 1.36 -6.22 8.23
CA ALA A 213 0.72 -4.95 7.91
C ALA A 213 -0.82 -5.00 7.81
N LYS A 214 -1.40 -6.20 7.76
CA LYS A 214 -2.85 -6.42 7.71
C LYS A 214 -3.38 -7.04 9.01
N SER A 215 -2.70 -8.07 9.51
CA SER A 215 -3.18 -8.84 10.67
C SER A 215 -2.97 -8.14 12.00
N ILE A 216 -1.86 -7.44 12.21
CA ILE A 216 -1.63 -6.64 13.43
C ILE A 216 -2.63 -5.47 13.54
N PRO A 217 -2.85 -4.64 12.50
CA PRO A 217 -3.86 -3.58 12.59
C PRO A 217 -5.30 -4.09 12.78
N ALA A 218 -5.67 -5.24 12.22
CA ALA A 218 -6.98 -5.84 12.48
C ALA A 218 -7.16 -6.20 13.96
N ALA A 219 -6.14 -6.81 14.58
CA ALA A 219 -6.11 -7.10 16.01
C ALA A 219 -6.11 -5.80 16.86
N ALA A 220 -5.38 -4.78 16.43
CA ALA A 220 -5.35 -3.48 17.10
C ALA A 220 -6.73 -2.79 17.07
N LEU A 221 -7.45 -2.82 15.95
CA LEU A 221 -8.80 -2.29 15.84
C LEU A 221 -9.77 -3.05 16.74
N TYR A 222 -9.69 -4.37 16.77
CA TYR A 222 -10.49 -5.20 17.69
C TYR A 222 -10.25 -4.82 19.16
N LEU A 223 -9.01 -4.56 19.57
CA LEU A 223 -8.63 -4.14 20.91
C LEU A 223 -8.94 -2.66 21.21
N GLY A 224 -9.47 -1.89 20.24
CA GLY A 224 -9.75 -0.46 20.40
C GLY A 224 -8.50 0.42 20.45
N MET A 225 -7.40 -0.01 19.81
CA MET A 225 -6.13 0.71 19.74
C MET A 225 -6.02 1.57 18.48
N ASP A 226 -7.09 2.19 18.03
CA ASP A 226 -7.18 3.00 16.82
C ASP A 226 -6.31 4.27 16.88
N ASP A 227 -5.96 4.73 18.08
CA ASP A 227 -5.01 5.83 18.28
C ASP A 227 -3.62 5.54 17.69
N ALA A 228 -3.19 4.28 17.67
CA ALA A 228 -1.94 3.84 17.04
C ALA A 228 -1.90 4.12 15.52
N MET A 229 -3.07 4.29 14.89
CA MET A 229 -3.23 4.57 13.46
C MET A 229 -3.59 6.02 13.15
N SER A 230 -3.60 6.92 14.12
CA SER A 230 -4.02 8.32 13.95
C SER A 230 -2.98 9.21 13.26
N GLY A 231 -1.67 8.94 13.44
CA GLY A 231 -0.55 9.71 12.86
C GLY A 231 -0.35 9.49 11.36
N ALA A 232 0.70 10.08 10.79
CA ALA A 232 1.12 9.84 9.40
C ALA A 232 1.65 8.40 9.19
N ARG A 233 2.21 7.81 10.24
CA ARG A 233 2.64 6.42 10.33
C ARG A 233 2.00 5.74 11.53
N MET A 234 1.87 4.42 11.49
CA MET A 234 1.43 3.64 12.65
C MET A 234 2.51 3.66 13.72
N THR A 235 2.10 3.81 14.96
CA THR A 235 2.98 3.83 16.13
C THR A 235 2.35 3.02 17.25
N PHE A 236 3.00 1.94 17.66
CA PHE A 236 2.55 1.09 18.75
C PHE A 236 3.51 1.19 19.94
N THR A 237 2.99 1.18 21.15
CA THR A 237 3.81 0.97 22.35
C THR A 237 4.18 -0.51 22.50
N GLU A 238 5.21 -0.81 23.31
CA GLU A 238 5.58 -2.19 23.63
C GLU A 238 4.40 -2.95 24.31
N ASP A 239 3.64 -2.28 25.18
CA ASP A 239 2.47 -2.85 25.84
C ASP A 239 1.37 -3.21 24.82
N GLN A 240 1.09 -2.32 23.85
CA GLN A 240 0.11 -2.57 22.78
C GLN A 240 0.55 -3.75 21.91
N LEU A 241 1.81 -3.81 21.50
CA LEU A 241 2.33 -4.94 20.70
C LEU A 241 2.26 -6.25 21.47
N SER A 242 2.55 -6.23 22.79
CA SER A 242 2.42 -7.41 23.65
C SER A 242 0.97 -7.91 23.74
N GLU A 243 0.01 -7.01 23.92
CA GLU A 243 -1.42 -7.36 23.99
C GLU A 243 -1.94 -7.91 22.63
N ILE A 244 -1.53 -7.29 21.52
CA ILE A 244 -1.82 -7.79 20.17
C ILE A 244 -1.23 -9.19 19.97
N GLN A 245 0.02 -9.40 20.37
CA GLN A 245 0.69 -10.69 20.29
C GLN A 245 -0.07 -11.77 21.08
N GLU A 246 -0.45 -11.47 22.31
CA GLU A 246 -1.21 -12.40 23.15
C GLU A 246 -2.54 -12.78 22.51
N LEU A 247 -3.28 -11.81 21.97
CA LEU A 247 -4.54 -12.02 21.26
C LEU A 247 -4.35 -12.94 20.04
N LEU A 248 -3.38 -12.62 19.17
CA LEU A 248 -3.12 -13.39 17.95
C LEU A 248 -2.61 -14.81 18.24
N ILE A 249 -1.87 -15.01 19.34
CA ILE A 249 -1.47 -16.35 19.80
C ILE A 249 -2.67 -17.11 20.34
N GLN A 250 -3.55 -16.47 21.12
CA GLN A 250 -4.78 -17.09 21.63
C GLN A 250 -5.73 -17.49 20.51
N GLN A 251 -5.76 -16.78 19.39
CA GLN A 251 -6.57 -17.09 18.22
C GLN A 251 -6.10 -18.36 17.50
N LYS A 252 -4.82 -18.74 17.57
CA LYS A 252 -4.23 -19.81 16.73
C LYS A 252 -4.98 -21.15 16.75
N PRO A 253 -5.53 -21.66 17.87
CA PRO A 253 -6.30 -22.90 17.85
C PRO A 253 -7.54 -22.85 16.95
N ARG A 254 -8.09 -21.67 16.69
CA ARG A 254 -9.24 -21.43 15.81
C ARG A 254 -8.85 -21.28 14.34
N LEU A 255 -7.56 -21.03 14.06
CA LEU A 255 -7.12 -20.83 12.69
C LEU A 255 -6.92 -22.16 11.95
N GLN A 256 -7.43 -22.21 10.75
CA GLN A 256 -6.97 -23.17 9.73
C GLN A 256 -5.52 -22.84 9.34
N GLY A 257 -5.17 -21.55 9.29
CA GLY A 257 -3.81 -21.09 9.03
C GLY A 257 -3.73 -19.62 8.60
N TYR A 258 -2.61 -19.32 7.98
CA TYR A 258 -2.34 -18.04 7.36
C TYR A 258 -2.24 -18.20 5.85
N ILE A 259 -2.75 -17.23 5.09
CA ILE A 259 -2.82 -17.29 3.63
C ILE A 259 -2.33 -15.99 3.00
N ALA A 260 -1.70 -16.12 1.83
CA ALA A 260 -1.44 -14.95 0.98
C ALA A 260 -2.76 -14.44 0.40
N PRO A 261 -2.91 -13.10 0.22
CA PRO A 261 -4.14 -12.52 -0.35
C PRO A 261 -4.35 -12.90 -1.83
N ASP A 262 -5.51 -12.48 -2.36
CA ASP A 262 -5.97 -12.57 -3.73
C ASP A 262 -6.08 -13.99 -4.30
N PRO A 263 -5.38 -14.42 -5.34
CA PRO A 263 -5.76 -15.64 -6.04
C PRO A 263 -5.79 -16.88 -5.14
N THR A 264 -4.86 -16.96 -4.19
CA THR A 264 -4.77 -18.09 -3.26
C THR A 264 -5.96 -18.09 -2.30
N PHE A 265 -6.33 -16.94 -1.74
CA PHE A 265 -7.50 -16.78 -0.88
C PHE A 265 -8.78 -17.23 -1.61
N ILE A 266 -9.01 -16.71 -2.81
CA ILE A 266 -10.21 -17.02 -3.61
C ILE A 266 -10.30 -18.53 -3.90
N GLN A 267 -9.18 -19.14 -4.31
CA GLN A 267 -9.15 -20.57 -4.62
C GLN A 267 -9.48 -21.44 -3.40
N GLU A 268 -8.85 -21.19 -2.26
CA GLU A 268 -9.03 -21.95 -1.03
C GLU A 268 -10.45 -21.76 -0.46
N PHE A 269 -10.99 -20.54 -0.54
CA PHE A 269 -12.35 -20.25 -0.09
C PHE A 269 -13.41 -20.97 -0.93
N ARG A 270 -13.27 -20.99 -2.26
CA ARG A 270 -14.13 -21.77 -3.16
C ARG A 270 -14.12 -23.26 -2.91
N GLN A 271 -13.00 -23.79 -2.41
CA GLN A 271 -12.86 -25.19 -2.04
C GLN A 271 -13.43 -25.48 -0.65
N ALA A 272 -13.97 -24.48 0.05
CA ALA A 272 -14.46 -24.58 1.42
C ALA A 272 -13.40 -25.12 2.40
N ASN A 273 -12.15 -24.68 2.23
CA ASN A 273 -11.05 -25.02 3.13
C ASN A 273 -11.09 -24.21 4.42
N PHE A 274 -11.92 -23.19 4.49
CA PHE A 274 -12.28 -22.40 5.67
C PHE A 274 -13.63 -21.71 5.44
N LEU A 275 -14.26 -21.24 6.52
CA LEU A 275 -15.58 -20.63 6.49
C LEU A 275 -15.55 -19.09 6.66
N VAL A 276 -14.53 -18.56 7.35
CA VAL A 276 -14.33 -17.13 7.60
C VAL A 276 -12.90 -16.76 7.29
N GLY A 277 -12.70 -15.67 6.57
CA GLY A 277 -11.35 -15.20 6.26
C GLY A 277 -11.18 -13.70 6.45
N HIS A 278 -10.15 -13.27 7.18
CA HIS A 278 -9.67 -11.91 7.10
C HIS A 278 -9.27 -11.61 5.65
N SER A 279 -9.93 -10.68 5.00
CA SER A 279 -9.84 -10.48 3.54
C SER A 279 -9.98 -9.03 3.13
N GLY A 280 -9.56 -8.73 1.92
CA GLY A 280 -9.95 -7.52 1.21
C GLY A 280 -11.37 -7.66 0.62
N ARG A 281 -12.01 -6.54 0.39
CA ARG A 281 -13.33 -6.53 -0.25
C ARG A 281 -13.25 -6.97 -1.72
N ASN A 282 -12.16 -6.68 -2.41
CA ASN A 282 -11.95 -7.00 -3.82
C ASN A 282 -12.06 -8.51 -4.09
N GLU A 283 -11.56 -9.39 -3.21
CA GLU A 283 -11.69 -10.84 -3.36
C GLU A 283 -13.16 -11.28 -3.35
N THR A 284 -13.97 -10.76 -2.43
CA THR A 284 -15.41 -11.04 -2.42
C THR A 284 -16.10 -10.49 -3.66
N VAL A 285 -15.76 -9.27 -4.08
CA VAL A 285 -16.34 -8.65 -5.27
C VAL A 285 -16.02 -9.48 -6.51
N GLN A 286 -14.78 -9.94 -6.66
CA GLN A 286 -14.39 -10.83 -7.75
C GLN A 286 -15.20 -12.13 -7.73
N MET A 287 -15.28 -12.81 -6.60
CA MET A 287 -16.05 -14.06 -6.48
C MET A 287 -17.51 -13.84 -6.83
N ARG A 288 -18.14 -12.77 -6.34
CA ARG A 288 -19.55 -12.46 -6.64
C ARG A 288 -19.77 -12.11 -8.12
N SER A 289 -18.85 -11.38 -8.75
CA SER A 289 -18.91 -11.08 -10.19
C SER A 289 -18.80 -12.37 -11.06
N GLU A 290 -18.19 -13.41 -10.54
CA GLU A 290 -18.06 -14.71 -11.17
C GLU A 290 -19.18 -15.71 -10.80
N GLY A 291 -20.17 -15.25 -9.98
CA GLY A 291 -21.39 -15.99 -9.65
C GLY A 291 -21.39 -16.71 -8.29
N ASP A 292 -20.44 -16.42 -7.42
CA ASP A 292 -20.38 -16.94 -6.05
C ASP A 292 -21.21 -16.05 -5.09
N ASP A 293 -22.54 -16.00 -5.30
CA ASP A 293 -23.47 -15.16 -4.52
C ASP A 293 -23.50 -15.47 -3.01
N TRP A 294 -22.95 -16.60 -2.61
CA TRP A 294 -22.89 -17.06 -1.22
C TRP A 294 -21.75 -16.43 -0.41
N VAL A 295 -20.84 -15.73 -1.06
CA VAL A 295 -19.74 -15.03 -0.38
C VAL A 295 -20.23 -13.67 0.10
N GLU A 296 -20.13 -13.43 1.40
CA GLU A 296 -20.43 -12.14 2.00
C GLU A 296 -19.17 -11.47 2.52
N PHE A 297 -19.08 -10.15 2.37
CA PHE A 297 -18.01 -9.32 2.92
C PHE A 297 -18.55 -8.39 4.00
N VAL A 298 -17.84 -8.30 5.11
CA VAL A 298 -18.18 -7.44 6.24
C VAL A 298 -17.06 -6.46 6.52
N ALA A 299 -17.41 -5.17 6.58
CA ALA A 299 -16.58 -4.13 7.19
C ALA A 299 -16.93 -4.08 8.69
N PRO A 300 -16.01 -4.42 9.60
CA PRO A 300 -16.31 -4.49 11.04
C PRO A 300 -16.63 -3.12 11.63
N ARG A 301 -17.46 -3.09 12.69
CA ARG A 301 -17.83 -1.86 13.41
C ARG A 301 -16.66 -1.19 14.12
N GLU A 302 -15.63 -1.95 14.47
CA GLU A 302 -14.39 -1.45 15.08
C GLU A 302 -13.58 -0.59 14.10
N GLY A 303 -13.90 -0.68 12.82
CA GLY A 303 -13.27 0.03 11.73
C GLY A 303 -12.64 -0.89 10.70
N ALA A 304 -12.51 -0.40 9.49
CA ALA A 304 -11.88 -1.11 8.38
C ALA A 304 -10.57 -0.41 7.98
N LEU A 305 -9.56 -1.18 7.60
CA LEU A 305 -8.28 -0.66 7.17
C LEU A 305 -8.33 -0.43 5.65
N ALA A 306 -8.34 0.83 5.22
CA ALA A 306 -8.38 1.20 3.80
C ALA A 306 -6.96 1.20 3.20
N TRP A 307 -6.80 0.47 2.11
CA TRP A 307 -5.67 0.61 1.21
C TRP A 307 -6.07 1.41 -0.01
N TYR A 308 -5.15 2.12 -0.60
CA TYR A 308 -5.33 2.78 -1.89
C TYR A 308 -4.01 2.85 -2.64
N GLU A 309 -4.10 2.65 -3.93
CA GLU A 309 -2.97 2.81 -4.81
C GLU A 309 -2.75 4.28 -5.09
N THR A 310 -1.50 4.70 -5.03
CA THR A 310 -1.13 6.10 -5.09
C THR A 310 -0.08 6.31 -6.16
N ALA A 311 -0.44 7.06 -7.19
CA ALA A 311 0.51 7.41 -8.24
C ALA A 311 1.46 8.50 -7.76
N VAL A 312 2.74 8.27 -8.01
CA VAL A 312 3.84 9.19 -7.73
C VAL A 312 4.71 9.39 -8.96
N VAL A 313 5.27 10.59 -9.14
CA VAL A 313 6.19 10.91 -10.24
C VAL A 313 7.62 10.94 -9.71
N SER A 314 8.54 10.34 -10.45
CA SER A 314 9.97 10.33 -10.11
C SER A 314 10.55 11.75 -10.04
N ALA A 315 11.30 12.03 -8.97
CA ALA A 315 12.08 13.27 -8.87
C ALA A 315 13.16 13.37 -9.96
N ALA A 316 13.63 12.24 -10.48
CA ALA A 316 14.64 12.15 -11.52
C ALA A 316 14.07 12.19 -12.96
N SER A 317 12.75 12.01 -13.15
CA SER A 317 12.13 12.05 -14.48
C SER A 317 12.38 13.39 -15.21
N ASP A 318 12.66 13.31 -16.49
CA ASP A 318 12.72 14.49 -17.37
C ASP A 318 11.32 14.84 -17.94
N ASN A 319 10.32 13.96 -17.80
CA ASN A 319 8.98 14.06 -18.37
C ASN A 319 7.90 14.39 -17.34
N LYS A 320 8.26 15.07 -16.24
CA LYS A 320 7.34 15.27 -15.08
C LYS A 320 5.99 15.87 -15.44
N GLU A 321 5.95 16.85 -16.35
CA GLU A 321 4.69 17.50 -16.75
C GLU A 321 3.76 16.50 -17.43
N THR A 322 4.26 15.77 -18.43
CA THR A 322 3.50 14.72 -19.14
C THR A 322 3.14 13.56 -18.19
N ALA A 323 4.02 13.20 -17.26
CA ALA A 323 3.71 12.18 -16.25
C ALA A 323 2.52 12.61 -15.36
N TRP A 324 2.42 13.88 -14.98
CA TRP A 324 1.25 14.40 -14.25
C TRP A 324 -0.01 14.45 -15.12
N GLU A 325 0.09 14.72 -16.44
CA GLU A 325 -1.03 14.60 -17.36
C GLU A 325 -1.56 13.16 -17.43
N VAL A 326 -0.67 12.18 -17.51
CA VAL A 326 -1.04 10.75 -17.47
C VAL A 326 -1.72 10.37 -16.14
N ILE A 327 -1.21 10.83 -15.01
CA ILE A 327 -1.83 10.60 -13.70
C ILE A 327 -3.20 11.28 -13.62
N ASN A 328 -3.36 12.48 -14.18
CA ASN A 328 -4.67 13.13 -14.26
C ASN A 328 -5.67 12.29 -15.06
N GLU A 329 -5.22 11.60 -16.12
CA GLU A 329 -6.06 10.68 -16.88
C GLU A 329 -6.43 9.41 -16.07
N PHE A 330 -5.57 8.87 -15.20
CA PHE A 330 -5.90 7.72 -14.35
C PHE A 330 -7.16 7.93 -13.52
N ILE A 331 -7.40 9.15 -13.04
CA ILE A 331 -8.54 9.49 -12.17
C ILE A 331 -9.73 10.11 -12.93
N THR A 332 -9.72 10.07 -14.27
CA THR A 332 -10.91 10.43 -15.05
C THR A 332 -12.02 9.39 -14.88
N PRO A 333 -13.30 9.76 -15.01
CA PRO A 333 -14.39 8.79 -14.91
C PRO A 333 -14.26 7.61 -15.88
N GLN A 334 -13.74 7.83 -17.09
CA GLN A 334 -13.60 6.80 -18.11
C GLN A 334 -12.54 5.77 -17.74
N ASN A 335 -11.34 6.23 -17.37
CA ASN A 335 -10.23 5.36 -16.99
C ASN A 335 -10.45 4.71 -15.62
N GLY A 336 -11.02 5.47 -14.67
CA GLY A 336 -11.40 4.93 -13.39
C GLY A 336 -12.43 3.80 -13.47
N ALA A 337 -13.34 3.82 -14.47
CA ALA A 337 -14.29 2.74 -14.71
C ALA A 337 -13.59 1.48 -15.24
N ALA A 338 -12.69 1.64 -16.23
CA ALA A 338 -11.92 0.53 -16.79
C ALA A 338 -11.07 -0.16 -15.69
N LEU A 339 -10.39 0.64 -14.87
CA LEU A 339 -9.58 0.13 -13.77
C LEU A 339 -10.42 -0.54 -12.66
N ALA A 340 -11.61 0.02 -12.35
CA ALA A 340 -12.52 -0.55 -11.36
C ALA A 340 -13.06 -1.92 -11.81
N GLU A 341 -13.36 -2.07 -13.10
CA GLU A 341 -13.78 -3.34 -13.69
C GLU A 341 -12.66 -4.37 -13.68
N ALA A 342 -11.44 -3.99 -14.07
CA ALA A 342 -10.30 -4.90 -14.09
C ALA A 342 -9.84 -5.34 -12.70
N GLY A 343 -9.92 -4.46 -11.70
CA GLY A 343 -9.39 -4.72 -10.36
C GLY A 343 -10.45 -4.91 -9.26
N PHE A 344 -11.72 -5.01 -9.60
CA PHE A 344 -12.84 -5.25 -8.67
C PHE A 344 -12.90 -4.29 -7.48
N SER A 345 -12.42 -3.06 -7.66
CA SER A 345 -12.29 -2.07 -6.59
C SER A 345 -12.63 -0.66 -7.08
N PRO A 346 -13.24 0.18 -6.21
CA PRO A 346 -13.72 1.48 -6.61
C PRO A 346 -12.58 2.47 -6.90
N SER A 347 -12.85 3.41 -7.81
CA SER A 347 -12.02 4.60 -8.01
C SER A 347 -12.18 5.58 -6.86
N THR A 348 -11.14 6.38 -6.59
CA THR A 348 -11.22 7.52 -5.67
C THR A 348 -12.11 8.65 -6.20
N ASN A 349 -12.43 8.66 -7.51
CA ASN A 349 -13.34 9.61 -8.14
C ASN A 349 -14.79 9.05 -8.17
N PRO A 350 -15.74 9.62 -7.40
CA PRO A 350 -17.12 9.13 -7.34
C PRO A 350 -17.87 9.20 -8.69
N ASN A 351 -17.44 10.08 -9.61
CA ASN A 351 -18.09 10.24 -10.92
C ASN A 351 -17.88 9.02 -11.85
N VAL A 352 -17.01 8.09 -11.47
CA VAL A 352 -16.84 6.79 -12.15
C VAL A 352 -18.15 6.01 -12.19
N ALA A 353 -19.01 6.14 -11.18
CA ALA A 353 -20.32 5.50 -11.12
C ALA A 353 -21.20 5.77 -12.35
N ASP A 354 -21.04 6.92 -13.01
CA ASP A 354 -21.80 7.29 -14.21
C ASP A 354 -21.35 6.52 -15.47
N LYS A 355 -20.23 5.81 -15.40
CA LYS A 355 -19.64 5.02 -16.50
C LYS A 355 -19.88 3.52 -16.36
N LEU A 356 -20.35 3.08 -15.20
CA LEU A 356 -20.58 1.69 -14.86
C LEU A 356 -22.06 1.30 -15.01
N THR A 357 -22.32 0.02 -15.24
CA THR A 357 -23.67 -0.55 -15.19
C THR A 357 -24.22 -0.51 -13.77
N GLU A 358 -25.52 -0.72 -13.58
CA GLU A 358 -26.12 -0.79 -12.25
C GLU A 358 -25.52 -1.94 -11.43
N GLU A 359 -25.32 -3.11 -12.04
CA GLU A 359 -24.69 -4.28 -11.41
C GLU A 359 -23.26 -4.00 -10.96
N GLN A 360 -22.45 -3.36 -11.82
CA GLN A 360 -21.09 -2.96 -11.48
C GLN A 360 -21.07 -1.91 -10.36
N ASN A 361 -22.03 -0.98 -10.37
CA ASN A 361 -22.19 0.01 -9.32
C ASN A 361 -22.56 -0.62 -7.95
N GLU A 362 -23.38 -1.66 -7.94
CA GLU A 362 -23.73 -2.40 -6.73
C GLU A 362 -22.52 -3.16 -6.18
N LEU A 363 -21.71 -3.77 -7.06
CA LEU A 363 -20.56 -4.56 -6.69
C LEU A 363 -19.38 -3.68 -6.23
N TYR A 364 -18.97 -2.68 -7.02
CA TYR A 364 -17.73 -1.95 -6.74
C TYR A 364 -17.74 -0.46 -7.11
N GLY A 365 -18.69 0.05 -7.91
CA GLY A 365 -18.61 1.40 -8.46
C GLY A 365 -19.11 2.50 -7.54
N ARG A 366 -20.22 2.28 -6.85
CA ARG A 366 -20.86 3.29 -5.99
C ARG A 366 -20.57 3.03 -4.53
N ILE A 367 -19.83 3.93 -3.92
CA ILE A 367 -19.52 3.85 -2.47
C ILE A 367 -20.28 4.96 -1.76
N ASP A 368 -21.02 4.58 -0.71
CA ASP A 368 -21.62 5.54 0.21
C ASP A 368 -20.50 6.27 0.98
N PRO A 369 -20.37 7.61 0.86
CA PRO A 369 -19.33 8.36 1.56
C PRO A 369 -19.30 8.14 3.06
N SER A 370 -20.44 7.85 3.71
CA SER A 370 -20.50 7.57 5.14
C SER A 370 -19.70 6.32 5.55
N ARG A 371 -19.53 5.35 4.64
CA ARG A 371 -18.68 4.18 4.89
C ARG A 371 -17.20 4.53 4.95
N LEU A 372 -16.78 5.60 4.27
CA LEU A 372 -15.39 6.05 4.28
C LEU A 372 -15.02 6.74 5.61
N GLU A 373 -15.98 7.28 6.34
CA GLU A 373 -15.75 7.98 7.60
C GLU A 373 -15.20 7.04 8.70
N GLY A 374 -15.65 5.78 8.70
CA GLY A 374 -15.20 4.74 9.65
C GLY A 374 -13.92 4.02 9.22
N MET A 375 -13.25 4.45 8.15
CA MET A 375 -12.04 3.78 7.67
C MET A 375 -10.78 4.42 8.21
N TYR A 376 -9.84 3.57 8.60
CA TYR A 376 -8.46 3.93 8.91
C TYR A 376 -7.60 3.67 7.69
N SER A 377 -6.73 4.61 7.34
CA SER A 377 -5.80 4.40 6.23
C SER A 377 -4.73 3.39 6.61
N LEU A 378 -4.45 2.44 5.72
CA LEU A 378 -3.24 1.63 5.80
C LEU A 378 -2.01 2.56 5.81
N LYS A 379 -1.06 2.34 6.70
CA LYS A 379 0.09 3.23 6.86
C LYS A 379 1.38 2.44 6.99
N ASP A 380 2.48 3.08 6.65
CA ASP A 380 3.80 2.60 7.05
C ASP A 380 3.93 2.58 8.57
N ILE A 381 4.82 1.74 9.07
CA ILE A 381 5.17 1.73 10.50
C ILE A 381 6.24 2.79 10.78
N ALA A 382 6.15 3.46 11.92
CA ALA A 382 7.19 4.38 12.35
C ALA A 382 8.51 3.63 12.60
N SER A 383 9.62 4.20 12.15
CA SER A 383 10.92 3.52 12.13
C SER A 383 11.49 3.16 13.50
N ASP A 384 11.04 3.85 14.55
CA ASP A 384 11.44 3.59 15.94
C ASP A 384 10.74 2.37 16.56
N VAL A 385 9.67 1.88 15.95
CA VAL A 385 8.92 0.69 16.40
C VAL A 385 8.95 -0.46 15.38
N GLU A 386 9.57 -0.28 14.22
CA GLU A 386 9.56 -1.26 13.11
C GLU A 386 10.14 -2.62 13.53
N GLU A 387 11.25 -2.63 14.28
CA GLU A 387 11.89 -3.88 14.75
C GLU A 387 10.96 -4.65 15.71
N ALA A 388 10.34 -3.97 16.66
CA ALA A 388 9.41 -4.57 17.60
C ALA A 388 8.14 -5.10 16.89
N TYR A 389 7.63 -4.34 15.94
CA TYR A 389 6.48 -4.71 15.13
C TYR A 389 6.71 -5.99 14.32
N VAL A 390 7.85 -6.09 13.64
CA VAL A 390 8.25 -7.28 12.86
C VAL A 390 8.46 -8.47 13.79
N SER A 391 9.18 -8.28 14.92
CA SER A 391 9.41 -9.34 15.91
C SER A 391 8.11 -9.89 16.49
N THR A 392 7.14 -9.02 16.79
CA THR A 392 5.81 -9.43 17.27
C THR A 392 5.15 -10.40 16.28
N TRP A 393 5.17 -10.09 14.99
CA TRP A 393 4.58 -10.96 13.97
C TRP A 393 5.32 -12.29 13.83
N GLU A 394 6.66 -12.28 13.84
CA GLU A 394 7.46 -13.49 13.78
C GLU A 394 7.20 -14.40 14.99
N GLU A 395 7.06 -13.84 16.18
CA GLU A 395 6.75 -14.58 17.40
C GLU A 395 5.32 -15.14 17.38
N VAL A 396 4.34 -14.39 16.89
CA VAL A 396 2.99 -14.91 16.64
C VAL A 396 3.04 -16.12 15.71
N LYS A 397 3.79 -16.04 14.61
CA LYS A 397 3.87 -17.16 13.65
C LYS A 397 4.60 -18.37 14.21
N ALA A 398 5.57 -18.18 15.10
CA ALA A 398 6.38 -19.23 15.71
C ALA A 398 5.68 -19.98 16.87
N ALA A 399 4.71 -19.34 17.54
CA ALA A 399 3.96 -19.93 18.65
C ALA A 399 3.02 -21.06 18.18
#